data_526b0b3def037eb2efc4743dd3edddaf
#
_entry.id   526b0b3def037eb2efc4743dd3edddaf
#
_cell.length_a   1.000
_cell.length_b   1.000
_cell.length_c   1.000
_cell.angle_alpha   90.00
_cell.angle_beta   90.00
_cell.angle_gamma   90.00
#
_symmetry.space_group_name_H-M   'P 1'
#
loop_
_entity.id
_entity.type
_entity.pdbx_description
1 polymer ?
#
loop_
_entity_poly.entity_id
_entity_poly.type
_entity_poly.pdbx_seq_one_letter_code
_entity_poly.pdbx_strand_id
1 'polypeptide(L)'
;MTDDDVLFLSAAEVTRLLGADAAIASQRAAFTALGTGEADLPGKIMEPSRFDDSVVFAYVSRLSKDTGAVAKFGSVNPGNAAAGLPTVHAVVTALDPDTGRLTAVLDGTAVTTLRTAAGSAVAVDALAVPGRTELALLGSGTQALAHAHMIARVREVTAVRLWSPTPGRRTAAADTLAAELGVPARAVDSPEEAVTGAGVVAACTLSTTPVVRGAWLAPGCTVVSVGSFEPTRREVDPDVVRRAAAVVVDDAGTAAGHAGPVVDALRDGLLTPDALIPLGEVLTGRRGARTAPEDIVYYNSTGLGIQDAAAAWAVIRAAKEAAE
;
A
#
# COMPACT_ATOMS: atom_id res chain seq x y z
N MET A 1 -21.29 -22.08 15.44
CA MET A 1 -21.61 -21.81 14.02
C MET A 1 -21.56 -23.12 13.29
N THR A 2 -22.59 -23.45 12.48
CA THR A 2 -22.51 -24.62 11.60
C THR A 2 -21.46 -24.31 10.51
N ASP A 3 -20.75 -25.33 10.00
CA ASP A 3 -19.72 -25.19 8.94
C ASP A 3 -20.27 -24.58 7.62
N ASP A 4 -21.57 -24.33 7.56
CA ASP A 4 -22.33 -23.82 6.42
C ASP A 4 -22.66 -22.32 6.49
N ASP A 5 -22.32 -21.61 7.57
CA ASP A 5 -22.71 -20.20 7.73
C ASP A 5 -21.71 -19.26 7.06
N VAL A 6 -22.21 -18.45 6.12
CA VAL A 6 -21.42 -17.39 5.47
C VAL A 6 -21.15 -16.26 6.47
N LEU A 7 -19.89 -15.86 6.64
CA LEU A 7 -19.49 -14.72 7.45
C LEU A 7 -19.78 -13.40 6.72
N PHE A 8 -20.52 -12.48 7.35
CA PHE A 8 -20.67 -11.10 6.89
C PHE A 8 -19.96 -10.19 7.86
N LEU A 9 -18.85 -9.58 7.42
CA LEU A 9 -17.94 -8.84 8.28
C LEU A 9 -17.91 -7.34 7.89
N SER A 10 -18.44 -6.52 8.78
CA SER A 10 -18.46 -5.06 8.67
C SER A 10 -17.06 -4.45 8.77
N ALA A 11 -16.91 -3.17 8.42
CA ALA A 11 -15.67 -2.42 8.54
C ALA A 11 -15.10 -2.45 9.97
N ALA A 12 -15.96 -2.34 11.00
CA ALA A 12 -15.55 -2.39 12.39
C ALA A 12 -15.00 -3.77 12.78
N GLU A 13 -15.63 -4.84 12.33
CA GLU A 13 -15.19 -6.21 12.58
C GLU A 13 -13.88 -6.52 11.86
N VAL A 14 -13.76 -6.14 10.58
CA VAL A 14 -12.51 -6.27 9.82
C VAL A 14 -11.37 -5.56 10.55
N THR A 15 -11.58 -4.31 10.98
CA THR A 15 -10.55 -3.54 11.68
C THR A 15 -10.16 -4.16 13.03
N ARG A 16 -11.13 -4.69 13.76
CA ARG A 16 -10.89 -5.36 15.05
C ARG A 16 -10.14 -6.68 14.89
N LEU A 17 -10.49 -7.47 13.87
CA LEU A 17 -9.93 -8.80 13.64
C LEU A 17 -8.57 -8.76 12.94
N LEU A 18 -8.33 -7.73 12.11
CA LEU A 18 -7.07 -7.55 11.41
C LEU A 18 -6.22 -6.46 12.09
N GLY A 19 -5.73 -6.74 13.27
CA GLY A 19 -4.79 -5.85 13.94
C GLY A 19 -3.49 -5.63 13.13
N ALA A 20 -2.72 -4.62 13.49
CA ALA A 20 -1.55 -4.20 12.70
C ALA A 20 -0.55 -5.33 12.42
N ASP A 21 -0.21 -6.12 13.44
CA ASP A 21 0.78 -7.21 13.29
C ASP A 21 0.26 -8.32 12.37
N ALA A 22 -1.03 -8.68 12.50
CA ALA A 22 -1.67 -9.66 11.61
C ALA A 22 -1.77 -9.14 10.17
N ALA A 23 -2.06 -7.85 9.99
CA ALA A 23 -2.06 -7.22 8.68
C ALA A 23 -0.67 -7.29 8.03
N ILE A 24 0.39 -6.90 8.74
CA ILE A 24 1.78 -6.96 8.26
C ILE A 24 2.18 -8.40 7.93
N ALA A 25 1.86 -9.35 8.81
CA ALA A 25 2.15 -10.77 8.59
C ALA A 25 1.43 -11.29 7.33
N SER A 26 0.15 -10.92 7.12
CA SER A 26 -0.62 -11.32 5.93
C SER A 26 0.01 -10.77 4.64
N GLN A 27 0.48 -9.52 4.64
CA GLN A 27 1.11 -8.92 3.47
C GLN A 27 2.49 -9.51 3.19
N ARG A 28 3.25 -9.83 4.23
CA ARG A 28 4.52 -10.55 4.06
C ARG A 28 4.28 -11.92 3.43
N ALA A 29 3.26 -12.65 3.86
CA ALA A 29 2.88 -13.93 3.27
C ALA A 29 2.46 -13.77 1.79
N ALA A 30 1.67 -12.74 1.46
CA ALA A 30 1.24 -12.46 0.09
C ALA A 30 2.43 -12.22 -0.86
N PHE A 31 3.34 -11.33 -0.50
CA PHE A 31 4.51 -11.05 -1.32
C PHE A 31 5.49 -12.22 -1.39
N THR A 32 5.66 -12.98 -0.29
CA THR A 32 6.49 -14.17 -0.29
C THR A 32 5.93 -15.22 -1.24
N ALA A 33 4.61 -15.49 -1.20
CA ALA A 33 3.96 -16.44 -2.10
C ALA A 33 4.09 -16.03 -3.57
N LEU A 34 4.02 -14.74 -3.89
CA LEU A 34 4.35 -14.24 -5.23
C LEU A 34 5.82 -14.49 -5.59
N GLY A 35 6.74 -14.19 -4.66
CA GLY A 35 8.17 -14.39 -4.86
C GLY A 35 8.56 -15.85 -5.05
N THR A 36 7.84 -16.81 -4.46
CA THR A 36 8.05 -18.26 -4.65
C THR A 36 7.28 -18.83 -5.84
N GLY A 37 6.31 -18.10 -6.41
CA GLY A 37 5.44 -18.57 -7.48
C GLY A 37 4.32 -19.50 -7.01
N GLU A 38 3.95 -19.44 -5.73
CA GLU A 38 2.91 -20.28 -5.14
C GLU A 38 1.51 -19.68 -5.18
N ALA A 39 1.39 -18.40 -5.58
CA ALA A 39 0.13 -17.68 -5.60
C ALA A 39 -0.38 -17.44 -7.02
N ASP A 40 -1.71 -17.49 -7.19
CA ASP A 40 -2.37 -17.10 -8.43
C ASP A 40 -2.71 -15.61 -8.40
N LEU A 41 -2.16 -14.86 -9.35
CA LEU A 41 -2.39 -13.44 -9.54
C LEU A 41 -2.81 -13.14 -10.99
N PRO A 42 -4.08 -13.36 -11.36
CA PRO A 42 -4.61 -12.89 -12.65
C PRO A 42 -4.55 -11.37 -12.76
N GLY A 43 -4.57 -10.87 -14.00
CA GLY A 43 -4.61 -9.43 -14.26
C GLY A 43 -5.85 -8.78 -13.62
N LYS A 44 -5.68 -7.54 -13.14
CA LYS A 44 -6.78 -6.74 -12.61
C LYS A 44 -7.59 -6.09 -13.73
N ILE A 45 -8.89 -5.93 -13.49
CA ILE A 45 -9.77 -5.13 -14.34
C ILE A 45 -9.94 -3.77 -13.69
N MET A 46 -9.73 -2.70 -14.46
CA MET A 46 -9.99 -1.32 -14.06
C MET A 46 -10.51 -0.58 -15.30
N GLU A 47 -11.79 -0.20 -15.29
CA GLU A 47 -12.45 0.41 -16.44
C GLU A 47 -13.10 1.75 -16.04
N PRO A 48 -12.80 2.84 -16.74
CA PRO A 48 -13.52 4.10 -16.59
C PRO A 48 -15.01 3.93 -16.91
N SER A 49 -15.84 4.51 -16.08
CA SER A 49 -17.29 4.57 -16.34
C SER A 49 -17.57 5.50 -17.52
N ARG A 50 -18.50 5.11 -18.38
CA ARG A 50 -19.00 6.00 -19.43
C ARG A 50 -20.13 6.94 -18.95
N PHE A 51 -20.55 6.80 -17.70
CA PHE A 51 -21.69 7.54 -17.15
C PHE A 51 -21.27 8.72 -16.26
N ASP A 52 -20.04 8.64 -15.70
CA ASP A 52 -19.49 9.62 -14.77
C ASP A 52 -17.97 9.48 -14.68
N ASP A 53 -17.33 10.20 -13.76
CA ASP A 53 -15.87 10.15 -13.53
C ASP A 53 -15.43 8.97 -12.68
N SER A 54 -16.29 7.98 -12.44
CA SER A 54 -15.94 6.81 -11.63
C SER A 54 -15.14 5.78 -12.43
N VAL A 55 -14.39 4.94 -11.70
CA VAL A 55 -13.68 3.79 -12.25
C VAL A 55 -14.21 2.53 -11.54
N VAL A 56 -14.69 1.55 -12.28
CA VAL A 56 -15.04 0.25 -11.73
C VAL A 56 -13.82 -0.68 -11.77
N PHE A 57 -13.68 -1.52 -10.74
CA PHE A 57 -12.55 -2.46 -10.70
C PHE A 57 -12.95 -3.82 -10.14
N ALA A 58 -12.21 -4.85 -10.57
CA ALA A 58 -12.28 -6.20 -10.02
C ALA A 58 -10.88 -6.81 -9.96
N TYR A 59 -10.53 -7.40 -8.80
CA TYR A 59 -9.32 -8.17 -8.57
C TYR A 59 -9.71 -9.57 -8.13
N VAL A 60 -9.11 -10.58 -8.74
CA VAL A 60 -9.28 -11.99 -8.35
C VAL A 60 -7.91 -12.58 -8.06
N SER A 61 -7.81 -13.40 -7.03
CA SER A 61 -6.54 -14.08 -6.69
C SER A 61 -6.79 -15.27 -5.77
N ARG A 62 -5.78 -16.13 -5.67
CA ARG A 62 -5.71 -17.22 -4.70
C ARG A 62 -4.33 -17.25 -4.07
N LEU A 63 -4.27 -17.19 -2.73
CA LEU A 63 -3.00 -17.08 -2.00
C LEU A 63 -2.23 -18.40 -1.96
N SER A 64 -2.94 -19.51 -1.75
CA SER A 64 -2.34 -20.85 -1.61
C SER A 64 -3.39 -21.92 -1.88
N LYS A 65 -2.95 -23.17 -1.87
CA LYS A 65 -3.87 -24.34 -1.95
C LYS A 65 -4.83 -24.42 -0.75
N ASP A 66 -4.42 -23.92 0.42
CA ASP A 66 -5.18 -23.96 1.67
C ASP A 66 -6.12 -22.75 1.85
N THR A 67 -6.15 -21.86 0.86
CA THR A 67 -7.07 -20.72 0.80
C THR A 67 -7.90 -20.80 -0.47
N GLY A 68 -9.18 -20.46 -0.39
CA GLY A 68 -10.04 -20.38 -1.59
C GLY A 68 -9.77 -19.10 -2.38
N ALA A 69 -10.38 -19.02 -3.56
CA ALA A 69 -10.34 -17.83 -4.38
C ALA A 69 -10.99 -16.65 -3.66
N VAL A 70 -10.41 -15.47 -3.87
CA VAL A 70 -10.90 -14.19 -3.33
C VAL A 70 -11.11 -13.23 -4.48
N ALA A 71 -12.27 -12.57 -4.47
CA ALA A 71 -12.55 -11.47 -5.37
C ALA A 71 -12.80 -10.19 -4.57
N LYS A 72 -12.15 -9.09 -4.99
CA LYS A 72 -12.52 -7.74 -4.57
C LYS A 72 -13.05 -6.99 -5.77
N PHE A 73 -14.26 -6.44 -5.66
CA PHE A 73 -14.77 -5.51 -6.66
C PHE A 73 -15.31 -4.24 -6.01
N GLY A 74 -15.33 -3.17 -6.77
CA GLY A 74 -15.78 -1.88 -6.27
C GLY A 74 -15.64 -0.77 -7.29
N SER A 75 -15.66 0.46 -6.78
CA SER A 75 -15.49 1.64 -7.60
C SER A 75 -14.65 2.71 -6.92
N VAL A 76 -13.96 3.50 -7.73
CA VAL A 76 -13.33 4.75 -7.32
C VAL A 76 -14.24 5.89 -7.76
N ASN A 77 -14.70 6.70 -6.82
CA ASN A 77 -15.66 7.79 -7.04
C ASN A 77 -15.02 9.11 -6.57
N PRO A 78 -14.33 9.85 -7.43
CA PRO A 78 -13.59 11.07 -7.04
C PRO A 78 -14.48 12.13 -6.38
N GLY A 79 -15.76 12.25 -6.80
CA GLY A 79 -16.73 13.18 -6.24
C GLY A 79 -17.09 12.96 -4.77
N ASN A 80 -16.87 11.76 -4.23
CA ASN A 80 -17.18 11.41 -2.84
C ASN A 80 -16.41 12.30 -1.83
N ALA A 81 -15.21 12.74 -2.19
CA ALA A 81 -14.40 13.60 -1.33
C ALA A 81 -15.10 14.91 -0.95
N ALA A 82 -15.90 15.47 -1.86
CA ALA A 82 -16.69 16.68 -1.61
C ALA A 82 -17.84 16.43 -0.62
N ALA A 83 -18.36 15.20 -0.55
CA ALA A 83 -19.40 14.78 0.37
C ALA A 83 -18.84 14.20 1.69
N GLY A 84 -17.52 14.21 1.90
CA GLY A 84 -16.88 13.64 3.09
C GLY A 84 -16.92 12.11 3.13
N LEU A 85 -17.22 11.45 2.01
CA LEU A 85 -17.25 10.00 1.89
C LEU A 85 -15.91 9.45 1.36
N PRO A 86 -15.56 8.19 1.66
CA PRO A 86 -14.42 7.52 1.03
C PRO A 86 -14.54 7.55 -0.50
N THR A 87 -13.42 7.80 -1.17
CA THR A 87 -13.39 7.78 -2.65
C THR A 87 -13.43 6.37 -3.21
N VAL A 88 -13.01 5.37 -2.43
CA VAL A 88 -13.01 3.96 -2.82
C VAL A 88 -14.03 3.22 -1.97
N HIS A 89 -14.97 2.56 -2.61
CA HIS A 89 -15.87 1.59 -1.98
C HIS A 89 -15.68 0.23 -2.64
N ALA A 90 -15.57 -0.80 -1.82
CA ALA A 90 -15.37 -2.16 -2.30
C ALA A 90 -15.99 -3.19 -1.38
N VAL A 91 -16.27 -4.37 -1.93
CA VAL A 91 -16.59 -5.59 -1.21
C VAL A 91 -15.53 -6.64 -1.54
N VAL A 92 -15.18 -7.46 -0.56
CA VAL A 92 -14.33 -8.64 -0.74
C VAL A 92 -15.16 -9.89 -0.46
N THR A 93 -15.09 -10.85 -1.37
CA THR A 93 -15.72 -12.17 -1.21
C THR A 93 -14.66 -13.25 -1.20
N ALA A 94 -14.80 -14.24 -0.32
CA ALA A 94 -13.90 -15.38 -0.23
C ALA A 94 -14.67 -16.68 -0.38
N LEU A 95 -14.11 -17.62 -1.14
CA LEU A 95 -14.67 -18.94 -1.39
C LEU A 95 -13.91 -19.99 -0.58
N ASP A 96 -14.59 -21.05 -0.24
CA ASP A 96 -14.01 -22.23 0.41
C ASP A 96 -12.98 -22.90 -0.53
N PRO A 97 -11.82 -23.32 -0.03
CA PRO A 97 -10.74 -23.86 -0.88
C PRO A 97 -11.08 -25.19 -1.55
N ASP A 98 -11.93 -25.99 -0.93
CA ASP A 98 -12.22 -27.36 -1.38
C ASP A 98 -13.51 -27.43 -2.21
N THR A 99 -14.52 -26.69 -1.81
CA THR A 99 -15.87 -26.80 -2.40
C THR A 99 -16.23 -25.63 -3.31
N GLY A 100 -15.51 -24.47 -3.20
CA GLY A 100 -15.85 -23.26 -3.92
C GLY A 100 -17.11 -22.54 -3.40
N ARG A 101 -17.68 -22.97 -2.27
CA ARG A 101 -18.85 -22.30 -1.65
C ARG A 101 -18.44 -20.94 -1.10
N LEU A 102 -19.36 -20.00 -1.02
CA LEU A 102 -19.15 -18.71 -0.40
C LEU A 102 -18.85 -18.88 1.11
N THR A 103 -17.70 -18.43 1.55
CA THR A 103 -17.26 -18.49 2.96
C THR A 103 -17.48 -17.17 3.67
N ALA A 104 -17.16 -16.06 3.02
CA ALA A 104 -17.26 -14.75 3.66
C ALA A 104 -17.51 -13.62 2.65
N VAL A 105 -18.15 -12.56 3.17
CA VAL A 105 -18.27 -11.23 2.55
C VAL A 105 -17.74 -10.21 3.56
N LEU A 106 -16.73 -9.42 3.16
CA LEU A 106 -16.05 -8.45 4.02
C LEU A 106 -16.19 -7.03 3.45
N ASP A 107 -16.20 -6.03 4.33
CA ASP A 107 -16.02 -4.65 3.92
C ASP A 107 -14.66 -4.45 3.25
N GLY A 108 -14.68 -4.22 1.95
CA GLY A 108 -13.47 -4.11 1.13
C GLY A 108 -12.73 -2.78 1.33
N THR A 109 -13.39 -1.75 1.86
CA THR A 109 -12.75 -0.45 2.16
C THR A 109 -11.82 -0.59 3.36
N ALA A 110 -12.28 -1.25 4.43
CA ALA A 110 -11.46 -1.55 5.60
C ALA A 110 -10.29 -2.48 5.25
N VAL A 111 -10.55 -3.57 4.51
CA VAL A 111 -9.50 -4.46 4.00
C VAL A 111 -8.47 -3.66 3.21
N THR A 112 -8.91 -2.82 2.25
CA THR A 112 -7.99 -2.02 1.41
C THR A 112 -7.15 -1.06 2.24
N THR A 113 -7.72 -0.40 3.25
CA THR A 113 -7.00 0.52 4.12
C THR A 113 -5.86 -0.19 4.85
N LEU A 114 -6.17 -1.29 5.52
CA LEU A 114 -5.21 -2.03 6.35
C LEU A 114 -4.14 -2.73 5.50
N ARG A 115 -4.53 -3.44 4.41
CA ARG A 115 -3.58 -4.20 3.60
C ARG A 115 -2.61 -3.29 2.83
N THR A 116 -3.06 -2.09 2.43
CA THR A 116 -2.20 -1.17 1.68
C THR A 116 -1.09 -0.61 2.56
N ALA A 117 -1.44 -0.12 3.74
CA ALA A 117 -0.48 0.39 4.69
C ALA A 117 0.46 -0.71 5.22
N ALA A 118 -0.07 -1.91 5.48
CA ALA A 118 0.71 -3.06 5.89
C ALA A 118 1.68 -3.54 4.78
N GLY A 119 1.26 -3.53 3.51
CA GLY A 119 2.14 -3.85 2.39
C GLY A 119 3.31 -2.87 2.27
N SER A 120 3.05 -1.57 2.46
CA SER A 120 4.10 -0.56 2.52
C SER A 120 5.02 -0.73 3.73
N ALA A 121 4.49 -1.13 4.89
CA ALA A 121 5.30 -1.44 6.06
C ALA A 121 6.24 -2.64 5.79
N VAL A 122 5.76 -3.69 5.12
CA VAL A 122 6.61 -4.83 4.68
C VAL A 122 7.73 -4.33 3.75
N ALA A 123 7.42 -3.44 2.80
CA ALA A 123 8.44 -2.85 1.93
C ALA A 123 9.45 -2.01 2.72
N VAL A 124 9.00 -1.15 3.64
CA VAL A 124 9.90 -0.37 4.52
C VAL A 124 10.76 -1.28 5.38
N ASP A 125 10.19 -2.37 5.92
CA ASP A 125 10.95 -3.34 6.72
C ASP A 125 12.07 -4.01 5.93
N ALA A 126 11.83 -4.33 4.67
CA ALA A 126 12.81 -4.99 3.81
C ALA A 126 13.84 -4.01 3.20
N LEU A 127 13.45 -2.75 2.97
CA LEU A 127 14.18 -1.83 2.10
C LEU A 127 14.86 -0.67 2.84
N ALA A 128 14.31 -0.23 3.98
CA ALA A 128 14.86 0.93 4.68
C ALA A 128 16.12 0.58 5.47
N VAL A 129 16.98 1.58 5.67
CA VAL A 129 18.13 1.45 6.56
C VAL A 129 17.63 1.05 7.95
N PRO A 130 18.22 0.02 8.58
CA PRO A 130 17.83 -0.40 9.93
C PRO A 130 18.02 0.72 10.97
N GLY A 131 17.20 0.66 12.04
CA GLY A 131 17.31 1.55 13.18
C GLY A 131 16.28 2.68 13.19
N ARG A 132 16.65 3.80 13.83
CA ARG A 132 15.79 4.97 14.04
C ARG A 132 15.63 5.77 12.75
N THR A 133 14.43 6.28 12.53
CA THR A 133 14.13 7.06 11.31
C THR A 133 13.18 8.22 11.59
N GLU A 134 13.30 9.29 10.82
CA GLU A 134 12.27 10.31 10.68
C GLU A 134 11.38 9.96 9.48
N LEU A 135 10.08 10.05 9.65
CA LEU A 135 9.08 9.78 8.63
C LEU A 135 8.57 11.08 8.01
N ALA A 136 8.74 11.22 6.71
CA ALA A 136 8.02 12.24 5.93
C ALA A 136 6.72 11.63 5.38
N LEU A 137 5.60 12.31 5.60
CA LEU A 137 4.29 11.87 5.17
C LEU A 137 3.66 12.91 4.24
N LEU A 138 3.46 12.55 2.98
CA LEU A 138 2.80 13.37 1.97
C LEU A 138 1.35 12.90 1.82
N GLY A 139 0.41 13.72 2.29
CA GLY A 139 -1.01 13.39 2.41
C GLY A 139 -1.48 13.46 3.87
N SER A 140 -2.76 13.68 4.08
CA SER A 140 -3.41 13.78 5.40
C SER A 140 -4.71 12.99 5.49
N GLY A 141 -4.92 12.06 4.57
CA GLY A 141 -6.11 11.20 4.51
C GLY A 141 -5.88 9.86 5.23
N THR A 142 -6.89 8.99 5.18
CA THR A 142 -6.92 7.67 5.81
C THR A 142 -5.66 6.84 5.51
N GLN A 143 -5.20 6.81 4.26
CA GLN A 143 -4.00 6.07 3.90
C GLN A 143 -2.74 6.64 4.56
N ALA A 144 -2.59 7.96 4.62
CA ALA A 144 -1.43 8.58 5.24
C ALA A 144 -1.32 8.21 6.73
N LEU A 145 -2.42 8.33 7.47
CA LEU A 145 -2.48 7.95 8.90
C LEU A 145 -2.19 6.45 9.08
N ALA A 146 -2.84 5.59 8.29
CA ALA A 146 -2.61 4.15 8.36
C ALA A 146 -1.14 3.77 8.06
N HIS A 147 -0.49 4.44 7.08
CA HIS A 147 0.92 4.22 6.77
C HIS A 147 1.83 4.61 7.92
N ALA A 148 1.58 5.75 8.58
CA ALA A 148 2.37 6.16 9.73
C ALA A 148 2.31 5.11 10.86
N HIS A 149 1.11 4.59 11.17
CA HIS A 149 0.93 3.54 12.17
C HIS A 149 1.63 2.23 11.79
N MET A 150 1.46 1.77 10.57
CA MET A 150 2.05 0.50 10.12
C MET A 150 3.57 0.58 9.99
N ILE A 151 4.13 1.72 9.53
CA ILE A 151 5.58 1.95 9.48
C ILE A 151 6.18 1.98 10.88
N ALA A 152 5.51 2.62 11.84
CA ALA A 152 5.95 2.65 13.23
C ALA A 152 5.97 1.26 13.91
N ARG A 153 5.29 0.25 13.36
CA ARG A 153 5.39 -1.15 13.85
C ARG A 153 6.67 -1.85 13.42
N VAL A 154 7.29 -1.41 12.33
CA VAL A 154 8.47 -2.08 11.74
C VAL A 154 9.75 -1.24 11.84
N ARG A 155 9.64 0.05 12.17
CA ARG A 155 10.78 0.96 12.38
C ARG A 155 10.55 1.82 13.61
N GLU A 156 11.63 2.15 14.31
CA GLU A 156 11.60 3.13 15.39
C GLU A 156 11.48 4.54 14.79
N VAL A 157 10.24 4.98 14.56
CA VAL A 157 9.96 6.34 14.10
C VAL A 157 10.21 7.32 15.24
N THR A 158 11.09 8.30 15.03
CA THR A 158 11.46 9.28 16.05
C THR A 158 10.73 10.60 15.92
N ALA A 159 10.27 10.92 14.71
CA ALA A 159 9.45 12.10 14.44
C ALA A 159 8.70 11.90 13.11
N VAL A 160 7.57 12.60 12.97
CA VAL A 160 6.80 12.66 11.72
C VAL A 160 6.71 14.10 11.24
N ARG A 161 7.03 14.34 9.97
CA ARG A 161 6.74 15.60 9.26
C ARG A 161 5.68 15.33 8.22
N LEU A 162 4.56 16.05 8.32
CA LEU A 162 3.39 15.82 7.48
C LEU A 162 3.07 17.05 6.63
N TRP A 163 2.96 16.86 5.33
CA TRP A 163 2.49 17.87 4.41
C TRP A 163 1.26 17.39 3.62
N SER A 164 0.31 18.28 3.44
CA SER A 164 -0.77 18.18 2.45
C SER A 164 -1.22 19.58 2.03
N PRO A 165 -1.90 19.74 0.88
CA PRO A 165 -2.25 21.06 0.37
C PRO A 165 -3.25 21.83 1.26
N THR A 166 -4.00 21.12 2.13
CA THR A 166 -5.02 21.75 2.99
C THR A 166 -4.47 21.95 4.41
N PRO A 167 -4.16 23.20 4.84
CA PRO A 167 -3.53 23.47 6.14
C PRO A 167 -4.26 22.85 7.34
N GLY A 168 -5.57 23.06 7.46
CA GLY A 168 -6.35 22.53 8.58
C GLY A 168 -6.35 21.01 8.65
N ARG A 169 -6.39 20.30 7.50
CA ARG A 169 -6.32 18.83 7.46
C ARG A 169 -4.95 18.30 7.85
N ARG A 170 -3.86 18.95 7.39
CA ARG A 170 -2.52 18.51 7.74
C ARG A 170 -2.20 18.73 9.22
N THR A 171 -2.68 19.84 9.81
CA THR A 171 -2.52 20.09 11.24
C THR A 171 -3.27 19.04 12.06
N ALA A 172 -4.56 18.82 11.78
CA ALA A 172 -5.35 17.81 12.50
C ALA A 172 -4.74 16.40 12.40
N ALA A 173 -4.23 16.03 11.21
CA ALA A 173 -3.57 14.74 11.02
C ALA A 173 -2.26 14.63 11.83
N ALA A 174 -1.46 15.69 11.89
CA ALA A 174 -0.23 15.73 12.69
C ALA A 174 -0.54 15.61 14.19
N ASP A 175 -1.56 16.33 14.68
CA ASP A 175 -1.99 16.26 16.09
C ASP A 175 -2.46 14.85 16.46
N THR A 176 -3.24 14.21 15.57
CA THR A 176 -3.68 12.82 15.72
C THR A 176 -2.48 11.88 15.83
N LEU A 177 -1.53 11.97 14.90
CA LEU A 177 -0.35 11.10 14.90
C LEU A 177 0.55 11.34 16.12
N ALA A 178 0.71 12.59 16.58
CA ALA A 178 1.47 12.88 17.79
C ALA A 178 0.87 12.19 19.02
N ALA A 179 -0.47 12.24 19.15
CA ALA A 179 -1.19 11.61 20.25
C ALA A 179 -1.13 10.07 20.18
N GLU A 180 -1.30 9.49 19.00
CA GLU A 180 -1.44 8.04 18.82
C GLU A 180 -0.09 7.31 18.76
N LEU A 181 0.95 7.91 18.17
CA LEU A 181 2.28 7.32 18.10
C LEU A 181 3.18 7.65 19.29
N GLY A 182 2.84 8.69 20.05
CA GLY A 182 3.66 9.14 21.18
C GLY A 182 5.02 9.72 20.78
N VAL A 183 5.15 10.21 19.53
CA VAL A 183 6.36 10.86 19.00
C VAL A 183 6.02 12.25 18.46
N PRO A 184 6.98 13.18 18.39
CA PRO A 184 6.74 14.47 17.78
C PRO A 184 6.22 14.30 16.33
N ALA A 185 5.02 14.84 16.06
CA ALA A 185 4.50 14.93 14.71
C ALA A 185 4.10 16.38 14.44
N ARG A 186 4.53 16.93 13.30
CA ARG A 186 4.24 18.31 12.95
C ARG A 186 3.80 18.46 11.50
N ALA A 187 2.81 19.31 11.29
CA ALA A 187 2.47 19.82 9.98
C ALA A 187 3.55 20.79 9.50
N VAL A 188 3.90 20.70 8.22
CA VAL A 188 4.90 21.59 7.58
C VAL A 188 4.28 22.31 6.38
N ASP A 189 4.91 23.42 5.96
CA ASP A 189 4.33 24.32 4.96
C ASP A 189 4.65 23.95 3.52
N SER A 190 5.66 23.11 3.31
CA SER A 190 6.02 22.62 1.97
C SER A 190 6.32 21.12 1.97
N PRO A 191 6.15 20.46 0.81
CA PRO A 191 6.56 19.06 0.67
C PRO A 191 8.08 18.90 0.78
N GLU A 192 8.86 19.90 0.38
CA GLU A 192 10.31 19.92 0.54
C GLU A 192 10.71 19.87 2.02
N GLU A 193 10.08 20.69 2.86
CA GLU A 193 10.32 20.67 4.31
C GLU A 193 9.98 19.31 4.94
N ALA A 194 8.95 18.64 4.45
CA ALA A 194 8.61 17.30 4.91
C ALA A 194 9.72 16.28 4.57
N VAL A 195 10.18 16.29 3.31
CA VAL A 195 11.07 15.27 2.73
C VAL A 195 12.52 15.44 3.14
N THR A 196 13.02 16.68 3.24
CA THR A 196 14.43 16.95 3.48
C THR A 196 14.92 16.31 4.79
N GLY A 197 15.92 15.41 4.69
CA GLY A 197 16.51 14.70 5.82
C GLY A 197 15.71 13.52 6.36
N ALA A 198 14.55 13.19 5.79
CA ALA A 198 13.80 12.01 6.19
C ALA A 198 14.50 10.72 5.73
N GLY A 199 14.52 9.71 6.60
CA GLY A 199 15.01 8.37 6.25
C GLY A 199 13.95 7.53 5.51
N VAL A 200 12.67 7.81 5.78
CA VAL A 200 11.53 7.19 5.07
C VAL A 200 10.58 8.29 4.61
N VAL A 201 10.19 8.26 3.34
CA VAL A 201 9.18 9.13 2.74
C VAL A 201 8.00 8.26 2.28
N ALA A 202 6.80 8.54 2.78
CA ALA A 202 5.58 7.87 2.33
C ALA A 202 4.64 8.88 1.66
N ALA A 203 4.45 8.75 0.35
CA ALA A 203 3.54 9.54 -0.43
C ALA A 203 2.21 8.79 -0.58
N CYS A 204 1.14 9.37 -0.02
CA CYS A 204 -0.21 8.81 0.06
C CYS A 204 -1.23 9.82 -0.47
N THR A 205 -1.01 10.32 -1.69
CA THR A 205 -1.80 11.37 -2.32
C THR A 205 -2.54 10.85 -3.55
N LEU A 206 -3.44 11.65 -4.08
CA LEU A 206 -4.06 11.41 -5.39
C LEU A 206 -3.49 12.36 -6.45
N SER A 207 -2.24 12.82 -6.27
CA SER A 207 -1.64 13.84 -7.11
C SER A 207 -1.36 13.32 -8.53
N THR A 208 -1.60 14.19 -9.52
CA THR A 208 -1.20 14.00 -10.91
C THR A 208 0.12 14.70 -11.23
N THR A 209 0.67 15.44 -10.26
CA THR A 209 1.96 16.13 -10.36
C THR A 209 2.85 15.74 -9.18
N PRO A 210 4.18 15.65 -9.36
CA PRO A 210 5.10 15.22 -8.31
C PRO A 210 5.01 16.07 -7.04
N VAL A 211 4.88 15.40 -5.90
CA VAL A 211 4.95 15.98 -4.54
C VAL A 211 6.24 15.59 -3.82
N VAL A 212 7.01 14.65 -4.38
CA VAL A 212 8.35 14.26 -3.93
C VAL A 212 9.31 14.51 -5.08
N ARG A 213 10.39 15.25 -4.82
CA ARG A 213 11.45 15.49 -5.81
C ARG A 213 12.73 14.78 -5.40
N GLY A 214 13.41 14.17 -6.38
CA GLY A 214 14.68 13.49 -6.14
C GLY A 214 15.73 14.40 -5.52
N ALA A 215 15.77 15.68 -5.86
CA ALA A 215 16.69 16.65 -5.31
C ALA A 215 16.60 16.85 -3.77
N TRP A 216 15.45 16.53 -3.17
CA TRP A 216 15.23 16.68 -1.72
C TRP A 216 15.64 15.46 -0.90
N LEU A 217 15.86 14.31 -1.56
CA LEU A 217 16.16 13.05 -0.89
C LEU A 217 17.57 13.02 -0.33
N ALA A 218 17.70 12.69 0.94
CA ALA A 218 18.97 12.40 1.57
C ALA A 218 19.54 11.02 1.13
N PRO A 219 20.85 10.81 1.19
CA PRO A 219 21.42 9.47 1.09
C PRO A 219 20.76 8.50 2.08
N GLY A 220 20.55 7.26 1.68
CA GLY A 220 19.91 6.24 2.49
C GLY A 220 18.39 6.30 2.53
N CYS A 221 17.76 7.31 1.96
CA CYS A 221 16.31 7.47 1.99
C CYS A 221 15.59 6.31 1.27
N THR A 222 14.48 5.86 1.87
CA THR A 222 13.53 4.94 1.23
C THR A 222 12.25 5.70 0.92
N VAL A 223 11.86 5.74 -0.36
CA VAL A 223 10.64 6.39 -0.84
C VAL A 223 9.58 5.35 -1.13
N VAL A 224 8.40 5.51 -0.54
CA VAL A 224 7.20 4.71 -0.78
C VAL A 224 6.16 5.58 -1.46
N SER A 225 5.71 5.22 -2.65
CA SER A 225 4.63 5.88 -3.39
C SER A 225 3.45 4.94 -3.52
N VAL A 226 2.29 5.38 -3.02
CA VAL A 226 1.06 4.59 -2.93
C VAL A 226 -0.02 5.12 -3.85
N GLY A 227 -0.05 6.43 -4.05
CA GLY A 227 -1.09 7.06 -4.84
C GLY A 227 -0.87 7.01 -6.35
N SER A 228 0.32 6.61 -6.80
CA SER A 228 0.67 6.50 -8.22
C SER A 228 0.31 5.13 -8.81
N PHE A 229 -0.90 4.63 -8.55
CA PHE A 229 -1.39 3.31 -8.98
C PHE A 229 -2.15 3.31 -10.30
N GLU A 230 -2.24 4.45 -10.97
CA GLU A 230 -2.81 4.66 -12.31
C GLU A 230 -1.82 5.39 -13.21
N PRO A 231 -1.84 5.16 -14.53
CA PRO A 231 -0.87 5.76 -15.46
C PRO A 231 -0.88 7.30 -15.48
N THR A 232 -1.95 7.92 -15.03
CA THR A 232 -2.13 9.39 -14.99
C THR A 232 -1.67 10.04 -13.69
N ARG A 233 -1.35 9.25 -12.65
CA ARG A 233 -0.97 9.75 -11.32
C ARG A 233 0.53 9.76 -11.13
N ARG A 234 1.04 10.79 -10.46
CA ARG A 234 2.48 10.98 -10.22
C ARG A 234 2.72 11.62 -8.87
N GLU A 235 3.30 10.86 -7.95
CA GLU A 235 3.72 11.39 -6.66
C GLU A 235 5.20 11.75 -6.64
N VAL A 236 6.00 11.10 -7.47
CA VAL A 236 7.46 11.33 -7.55
C VAL A 236 7.85 11.88 -8.91
N ASP A 237 8.91 12.70 -8.95
CA ASP A 237 9.48 13.18 -10.20
C ASP A 237 10.46 12.15 -10.82
N PRO A 238 10.86 12.32 -12.08
CA PRO A 238 11.81 11.41 -12.72
C PRO A 238 13.18 11.31 -12.03
N ASP A 239 13.56 12.33 -11.25
CA ASP A 239 14.84 12.33 -10.56
C ASP A 239 14.86 11.37 -9.36
N VAL A 240 13.71 11.05 -8.77
CA VAL A 240 13.60 9.96 -7.79
C VAL A 240 14.01 8.64 -8.43
N VAL A 241 13.50 8.33 -9.63
CA VAL A 241 13.84 7.11 -10.37
C VAL A 241 15.31 7.09 -10.77
N ARG A 242 15.85 8.22 -11.26
CA ARG A 242 17.26 8.30 -11.68
C ARG A 242 18.25 8.12 -10.53
N ARG A 243 17.90 8.62 -9.33
CA ARG A 243 18.75 8.55 -8.15
C ARG A 243 18.59 7.26 -7.35
N ALA A 244 17.52 6.52 -7.60
CA ALA A 244 17.30 5.25 -6.92
C ALA A 244 18.30 4.19 -7.39
N ALA A 245 19.02 3.58 -6.44
CA ALA A 245 19.85 2.40 -6.68
C ALA A 245 18.99 1.19 -7.05
N ALA A 246 17.73 1.17 -6.58
CA ALA A 246 16.76 0.15 -6.92
C ALA A 246 15.35 0.75 -7.01
N VAL A 247 14.59 0.31 -8.01
CA VAL A 247 13.15 0.55 -8.16
C VAL A 247 12.43 -0.75 -7.86
N VAL A 248 11.81 -0.80 -6.69
CA VAL A 248 11.06 -1.96 -6.20
C VAL A 248 9.57 -1.73 -6.44
N VAL A 249 8.87 -2.78 -6.83
CA VAL A 249 7.43 -2.74 -7.12
C VAL A 249 6.73 -3.92 -6.47
N ASP A 250 5.43 -3.85 -6.30
CA ASP A 250 4.64 -4.98 -5.82
C ASP A 250 4.61 -6.13 -6.84
N ASP A 251 4.43 -5.84 -8.13
CA ASP A 251 4.55 -6.77 -9.26
C ASP A 251 5.04 -6.02 -10.50
N ALA A 252 6.03 -6.57 -11.21
CA ALA A 252 6.68 -5.90 -12.34
C ALA A 252 5.72 -5.69 -13.51
N GLY A 253 4.89 -6.69 -13.84
CA GLY A 253 3.94 -6.61 -14.94
C GLY A 253 2.85 -5.57 -14.67
N THR A 254 2.30 -5.59 -13.45
CA THR A 254 1.29 -4.62 -13.03
C THR A 254 1.86 -3.19 -12.99
N ALA A 255 3.04 -3.01 -12.42
CA ALA A 255 3.67 -1.69 -12.31
C ALA A 255 4.00 -1.09 -13.68
N ALA A 256 4.49 -1.89 -14.63
CA ALA A 256 4.80 -1.45 -15.98
C ALA A 256 3.58 -0.92 -16.76
N GLY A 257 2.36 -1.36 -16.41
CA GLY A 257 1.13 -0.90 -17.03
C GLY A 257 0.34 0.15 -16.23
N HIS A 258 0.59 0.26 -14.91
CA HIS A 258 -0.30 1.03 -14.03
C HIS A 258 0.41 2.08 -13.15
N ALA A 259 1.67 1.89 -12.79
CA ALA A 259 2.39 2.84 -11.95
C ALA A 259 2.88 4.03 -12.78
N GLY A 260 2.23 5.19 -12.68
CA GLY A 260 2.52 6.34 -13.54
C GLY A 260 4.00 6.71 -13.65
N PRO A 261 4.78 6.86 -12.56
CA PRO A 261 6.20 7.12 -12.62
C PRO A 261 7.03 6.01 -13.28
N VAL A 262 6.61 4.74 -13.11
CA VAL A 262 7.27 3.57 -13.75
C VAL A 262 6.94 3.54 -15.24
N VAL A 263 5.68 3.75 -15.62
CA VAL A 263 5.24 3.84 -17.03
C VAL A 263 6.02 4.93 -17.76
N ASP A 264 6.15 6.12 -17.17
CA ASP A 264 6.93 7.20 -17.78
C ASP A 264 8.42 6.84 -17.87
N ALA A 265 9.00 6.27 -16.81
CA ALA A 265 10.42 5.90 -16.81
C ALA A 265 10.76 4.82 -17.85
N LEU A 266 9.87 3.86 -18.07
CA LEU A 266 10.02 2.85 -19.14
C LEU A 266 9.89 3.50 -20.53
N ARG A 267 8.87 4.34 -20.75
CA ARG A 267 8.66 5.05 -22.02
C ARG A 267 9.85 5.95 -22.37
N ASP A 268 10.40 6.65 -21.40
CA ASP A 268 11.48 7.62 -21.57
C ASP A 268 12.89 6.97 -21.53
N GLY A 269 12.97 5.64 -21.41
CA GLY A 269 14.22 4.87 -21.40
C GLY A 269 15.07 5.05 -20.14
N LEU A 270 14.50 5.56 -19.06
CA LEU A 270 15.17 5.65 -17.75
C LEU A 270 15.26 4.30 -17.03
N LEU A 271 14.34 3.41 -17.31
CA LEU A 271 14.30 2.04 -16.83
C LEU A 271 14.09 1.05 -17.97
N THR A 272 14.55 -0.17 -17.78
CA THR A 272 14.11 -1.33 -18.56
C THR A 272 13.17 -2.20 -17.71
N PRO A 273 12.29 -3.01 -18.31
CA PRO A 273 11.41 -3.90 -17.53
C PRO A 273 12.17 -4.80 -16.53
N ASP A 274 13.34 -5.30 -16.92
CA ASP A 274 14.18 -6.16 -16.08
C ASP A 274 14.82 -5.42 -14.89
N ALA A 275 14.86 -4.09 -14.91
CA ALA A 275 15.36 -3.28 -13.81
C ALA A 275 14.33 -3.18 -12.65
N LEU A 276 13.06 -3.45 -12.93
CA LEU A 276 12.03 -3.50 -11.89
C LEU A 276 12.25 -4.72 -10.98
N ILE A 277 12.21 -4.51 -9.68
CA ILE A 277 12.43 -5.55 -8.67
C ILE A 277 11.10 -5.83 -7.97
N PRO A 278 10.46 -6.99 -8.18
CA PRO A 278 9.30 -7.36 -7.38
C PRO A 278 9.66 -7.49 -5.89
N LEU A 279 8.83 -6.94 -5.01
CA LEU A 279 9.05 -7.01 -3.56
C LEU A 279 9.14 -8.47 -3.06
N GLY A 280 8.38 -9.38 -3.68
CA GLY A 280 8.46 -10.80 -3.40
C GLY A 280 9.84 -11.41 -3.62
N GLU A 281 10.57 -10.95 -4.64
CA GLU A 281 11.95 -11.42 -4.88
C GLU A 281 12.93 -10.89 -3.83
N VAL A 282 12.70 -9.68 -3.31
CA VAL A 282 13.50 -9.15 -2.20
C VAL A 282 13.26 -9.97 -0.94
N LEU A 283 11.99 -10.25 -0.60
CA LEU A 283 11.64 -11.01 0.60
C LEU A 283 12.14 -12.46 0.58
N THR A 284 12.24 -13.05 -0.60
CA THR A 284 12.77 -14.43 -0.79
C THR A 284 14.27 -14.47 -0.99
N GLY A 285 14.96 -13.33 -0.98
CA GLY A 285 16.41 -13.25 -1.16
C GLY A 285 16.88 -13.51 -2.60
N ARG A 286 15.97 -13.56 -3.58
CA ARG A 286 16.31 -13.77 -4.99
C ARG A 286 16.99 -12.55 -5.62
N ARG A 287 16.61 -11.35 -5.19
CA ARG A 287 17.21 -10.08 -5.61
C ARG A 287 17.44 -9.17 -4.41
N GLY A 288 18.58 -8.48 -4.40
CA GLY A 288 18.86 -7.40 -3.46
C GLY A 288 18.32 -6.07 -3.99
N ALA A 289 17.96 -5.16 -3.10
CA ALA A 289 17.52 -3.82 -3.47
C ALA A 289 18.42 -2.72 -2.92
N ARG A 290 18.97 -2.90 -1.72
CA ARG A 290 19.94 -1.98 -1.10
C ARG A 290 21.29 -2.68 -0.99
N THR A 291 22.34 -2.08 -1.50
CA THR A 291 23.72 -2.60 -1.47
C THR A 291 24.61 -1.80 -0.53
N ALA A 292 24.28 -0.52 -0.33
CA ALA A 292 25.01 0.39 0.56
C ALA A 292 24.02 1.20 1.42
N PRO A 293 24.42 1.62 2.63
CA PRO A 293 23.56 2.41 3.52
C PRO A 293 23.07 3.72 2.90
N GLU A 294 23.87 4.33 2.02
CA GLU A 294 23.58 5.58 1.33
C GLU A 294 22.67 5.41 0.11
N ASP A 295 22.40 4.20 -0.35
CA ASP A 295 21.51 3.94 -1.48
C ASP A 295 20.14 4.53 -1.24
N ILE A 296 19.58 5.23 -2.23
CA ILE A 296 18.18 5.60 -2.26
C ILE A 296 17.42 4.42 -2.87
N VAL A 297 16.35 3.99 -2.21
CA VAL A 297 15.48 2.93 -2.73
C VAL A 297 14.08 3.49 -2.94
N TYR A 298 13.52 3.25 -4.11
CA TYR A 298 12.16 3.65 -4.46
C TYR A 298 11.25 2.44 -4.55
N TYR A 299 10.15 2.45 -3.79
CA TYR A 299 9.08 1.45 -3.86
C TYR A 299 7.79 2.09 -4.36
N ASN A 300 7.21 1.53 -5.44
CA ASN A 300 5.89 1.93 -5.93
C ASN A 300 4.88 0.80 -5.73
N SER A 301 3.82 1.08 -5.00
CA SER A 301 2.70 0.16 -4.79
C SER A 301 1.55 0.48 -5.74
N THR A 302 1.09 -0.53 -6.48
CA THR A 302 -0.10 -0.45 -7.35
C THR A 302 -1.30 -1.15 -6.75
N GLY A 303 -1.07 -1.99 -5.74
CA GLY A 303 -2.09 -2.84 -5.14
C GLY A 303 -2.44 -4.06 -5.99
N LEU A 304 -2.41 -5.22 -5.37
CA LEU A 304 -2.64 -6.52 -5.99
C LEU A 304 -3.77 -7.28 -5.31
N GLY A 305 -4.51 -8.09 -6.06
CA GLY A 305 -5.56 -8.94 -5.52
C GLY A 305 -5.07 -9.90 -4.44
N ILE A 306 -3.82 -10.38 -4.57
CA ILE A 306 -3.21 -11.29 -3.59
C ILE A 306 -3.08 -10.67 -2.19
N GLN A 307 -2.89 -9.35 -2.10
CA GLN A 307 -2.87 -8.63 -0.85
C GLN A 307 -4.24 -8.64 -0.16
N ASP A 308 -5.30 -8.48 -0.97
CA ASP A 308 -6.69 -8.56 -0.49
C ASP A 308 -7.03 -9.98 -0.05
N ALA A 309 -6.58 -11.01 -0.79
CA ALA A 309 -6.77 -12.42 -0.44
C ALA A 309 -6.10 -12.77 0.89
N ALA A 310 -4.84 -12.38 1.08
CA ALA A 310 -4.11 -12.66 2.31
C ALA A 310 -4.75 -11.98 3.53
N ALA A 311 -5.16 -10.72 3.38
CA ALA A 311 -5.86 -9.99 4.44
C ALA A 311 -7.24 -10.61 4.75
N ALA A 312 -8.04 -10.94 3.73
CA ALA A 312 -9.35 -11.56 3.91
C ALA A 312 -9.25 -12.90 4.65
N TRP A 313 -8.32 -13.76 4.26
CA TRP A 313 -8.13 -15.05 4.93
C TRP A 313 -7.56 -14.91 6.35
N ALA A 314 -6.78 -13.88 6.65
CA ALA A 314 -6.38 -13.58 8.01
C ALA A 314 -7.59 -13.19 8.89
N VAL A 315 -8.48 -12.33 8.37
CA VAL A 315 -9.74 -11.94 9.05
C VAL A 315 -10.65 -13.14 9.26
N ILE A 316 -10.84 -13.98 8.23
CA ILE A 316 -11.73 -15.17 8.31
C ILE A 316 -11.23 -16.14 9.39
N ARG A 317 -9.93 -16.41 9.45
CA ARG A 317 -9.34 -17.27 10.49
C ARG A 317 -9.58 -16.68 11.89
N ALA A 318 -9.26 -15.40 12.08
CA ALA A 318 -9.48 -14.73 13.35
C ALA A 318 -10.96 -14.70 13.78
N ALA A 319 -11.89 -14.58 12.81
CA ALA A 319 -13.33 -14.65 13.10
C ALA A 319 -13.78 -16.03 13.54
N LYS A 320 -13.26 -17.10 12.93
CA LYS A 320 -13.56 -18.49 13.31
C LYS A 320 -13.01 -18.81 14.68
N GLU A 321 -11.76 -18.47 14.98
CA GLU A 321 -11.12 -18.64 16.29
C GLU A 321 -11.84 -17.90 17.41
N ALA A 322 -12.39 -16.71 17.15
CA ALA A 322 -13.14 -15.94 18.13
C ALA A 322 -14.56 -16.50 18.42
N ALA A 323 -15.05 -17.42 17.58
CA ALA A 323 -16.36 -18.06 17.73
C ALA A 323 -16.27 -19.43 18.44
N GLU A 324 -15.08 -19.98 18.63
CA GLU A 324 -14.79 -21.19 19.40
C GLU A 324 -14.63 -20.84 20.90
#